data_87aff21be9ab05fbfd1e5c3c869916c1
#
_entry.id   87aff21be9ab05fbfd1e5c3c869916c1
#
_cell.length_a   1.000
_cell.length_b   1.000
_cell.length_c   1.000
_cell.angle_alpha   90.00
_cell.angle_beta   90.00
_cell.angle_gamma   90.00
#
_symmetry.space_group_name_H-M   'P 1'
#
loop_
_entity.id
_entity.type
_entity.pdbx_description
1 polymer ?
#
loop_
_entity_poly.entity_id
_entity_poly.type
_entity_poly.pdbx_seq_one_letter_code
_entity_poly.pdbx_strand_id
1 'polypeptide(L)'
;IRVSTKEQNPDRQYIALEHHGVSRENIYLDKISGKDFLRPEYGRLLLKLKGKDLLVIKSIDRLGRNYGEILEQWRKITKEIGADIQVIDMPLLNTVSSHGDLTGVFIADLVLQILAYVAETERTFLKERQAEGIAAAKARGVHFGCERLKEPEGFEIYYESWKKGEMSIRKAAEVLKMSHTTFYRRCRENM
;
A
#
# COMPACT_ATOMS: atom_id res chain seq x y z
N ILE A 1 -10.77 -10.24 9.30
CA ILE A 1 -11.26 -9.71 8.01
C ILE A 1 -10.62 -8.36 7.74
N ARG A 2 -10.28 -8.06 6.49
CA ARG A 2 -9.79 -6.75 6.04
C ARG A 2 -10.47 -6.38 4.72
N VAL A 3 -11.02 -5.17 4.63
CA VAL A 3 -11.55 -4.58 3.38
C VAL A 3 -10.91 -3.22 3.14
N SER A 4 -10.60 -2.90 1.88
CA SER A 4 -9.82 -1.71 1.50
C SER A 4 -10.66 -0.45 1.31
N THR A 5 -11.97 -0.57 1.15
CA THR A 5 -12.90 0.56 1.01
C THR A 5 -14.15 0.34 1.84
N LYS A 6 -14.84 1.45 2.20
CA LYS A 6 -16.14 1.36 2.92
C LYS A 6 -17.23 0.64 2.11
N GLU A 7 -17.07 0.60 0.78
CA GLU A 7 -18.05 0.01 -0.16
C GLU A 7 -17.79 -1.46 -0.46
N GLN A 8 -16.61 -2.00 -0.11
CA GLN A 8 -16.36 -3.43 -0.30
C GLN A 8 -17.16 -4.26 0.70
N ASN A 9 -17.97 -5.17 0.16
CA ASN A 9 -18.77 -6.08 0.96
C ASN A 9 -17.89 -7.19 1.57
N PRO A 10 -17.81 -7.28 2.91
CA PRO A 10 -17.04 -8.32 3.60
C PRO A 10 -17.74 -9.69 3.63
N ASP A 11 -18.97 -9.83 3.14
CA ASP A 11 -19.79 -11.02 3.30
C ASP A 11 -19.10 -12.32 2.84
N ARG A 12 -18.36 -12.26 1.73
CA ARG A 12 -17.58 -13.42 1.26
C ARG A 12 -16.56 -13.91 2.28
N GLN A 13 -16.00 -12.99 3.07
CA GLN A 13 -15.03 -13.36 4.12
C GLN A 13 -15.75 -13.88 5.36
N TYR A 14 -16.90 -13.29 5.72
CA TYR A 14 -17.74 -13.81 6.81
C TYR A 14 -18.19 -15.23 6.52
N ILE A 15 -18.82 -15.48 5.37
CA ILE A 15 -19.29 -16.80 4.96
C ILE A 15 -18.15 -17.83 5.01
N ALA A 16 -16.96 -17.49 4.47
CA ALA A 16 -15.82 -18.40 4.49
C ALA A 16 -15.37 -18.75 5.92
N LEU A 17 -15.33 -17.78 6.84
CA LEU A 17 -14.94 -18.00 8.23
C LEU A 17 -16.01 -18.80 9.00
N GLU A 18 -17.29 -18.49 8.81
CA GLU A 18 -18.39 -19.23 9.43
C GLU A 18 -18.41 -20.70 8.99
N HIS A 19 -18.14 -20.97 7.70
CA HIS A 19 -17.97 -22.35 7.19
C HIS A 19 -16.81 -23.12 7.83
N HIS A 20 -15.80 -22.40 8.32
CA HIS A 20 -14.66 -22.97 9.08
C HIS A 20 -14.90 -22.96 10.60
N GLY A 21 -16.15 -22.79 11.05
CA GLY A 21 -16.54 -22.89 12.45
C GLY A 21 -16.19 -21.68 13.31
N VAL A 22 -15.82 -20.54 12.72
CA VAL A 22 -15.54 -19.31 13.47
C VAL A 22 -16.85 -18.62 13.81
N SER A 23 -17.16 -18.47 15.10
CA SER A 23 -18.34 -17.72 15.56
C SER A 23 -18.21 -16.24 15.29
N ARG A 24 -19.32 -15.56 14.99
CA ARG A 24 -19.32 -14.12 14.63
C ARG A 24 -18.69 -13.21 15.68
N GLU A 25 -18.84 -13.53 16.94
CA GLU A 25 -18.25 -12.79 18.07
C GLU A 25 -16.72 -12.81 18.09
N ASN A 26 -16.11 -13.82 17.43
CA ASN A 26 -14.68 -14.00 17.27
C ASN A 26 -14.15 -13.46 15.94
N ILE A 27 -14.99 -12.77 15.15
CA ILE A 27 -14.57 -12.18 13.89
C ILE A 27 -14.22 -10.70 14.09
N TYR A 28 -12.99 -10.36 13.78
CA TYR A 28 -12.43 -9.00 13.84
C TYR A 28 -12.38 -8.41 12.44
N LEU A 29 -13.00 -7.25 12.23
CA LEU A 29 -13.12 -6.60 10.93
C LEU A 29 -12.51 -5.20 10.93
N ASP A 30 -11.46 -4.99 10.18
CA ASP A 30 -10.94 -3.66 9.86
C ASP A 30 -11.41 -3.19 8.49
N LYS A 31 -12.06 -2.03 8.45
CA LYS A 31 -12.42 -1.29 7.22
C LYS A 31 -11.43 -0.14 7.06
N ILE A 32 -10.45 -0.31 6.17
CA ILE A 32 -9.33 0.64 6.03
C ILE A 32 -9.36 1.28 4.66
N SER A 33 -9.44 2.62 4.59
CA SER A 33 -9.16 3.36 3.37
C SER A 33 -7.66 3.36 3.09
N GLY A 34 -7.27 3.35 1.80
CA GLY A 34 -5.89 3.08 1.36
C GLY A 34 -4.76 3.95 1.93
N LYS A 35 -5.06 4.96 2.76
CA LYS A 35 -4.08 5.87 3.37
C LYS A 35 -3.86 5.65 4.88
N ASP A 36 -4.80 5.03 5.60
CA ASP A 36 -4.70 4.89 7.05
C ASP A 36 -4.19 3.51 7.45
N PHE A 37 -3.13 3.50 8.28
CA PHE A 37 -2.45 2.30 8.78
C PHE A 37 -3.08 1.71 10.05
N LEU A 38 -4.12 2.36 10.59
CA LEU A 38 -4.72 1.95 11.86
C LEU A 38 -5.60 0.72 11.66
N ARG A 39 -5.16 -0.40 12.22
CA ARG A 39 -5.90 -1.67 12.29
C ARG A 39 -6.31 -1.95 13.74
N PRO A 40 -7.30 -1.21 14.29
CA PRO A 40 -7.66 -1.31 15.70
C PRO A 40 -8.19 -2.70 16.07
N GLU A 41 -9.01 -3.29 15.20
CA GLU A 41 -9.57 -4.62 15.49
C GLU A 41 -8.52 -5.72 15.39
N TYR A 42 -7.58 -5.61 14.46
CA TYR A 42 -6.42 -6.51 14.40
C TYR A 42 -5.53 -6.37 15.64
N GLY A 43 -5.31 -5.14 16.11
CA GLY A 43 -4.60 -4.89 17.36
C GLY A 43 -5.28 -5.53 18.57
N ARG A 44 -6.60 -5.42 18.67
CA ARG A 44 -7.42 -6.06 19.71
C ARG A 44 -7.35 -7.59 19.63
N LEU A 45 -7.39 -8.15 18.40
CA LEU A 45 -7.21 -9.57 18.18
C LEU A 45 -5.86 -10.06 18.72
N LEU A 46 -4.75 -9.39 18.37
CA LEU A 46 -3.42 -9.78 18.82
C LEU A 46 -3.26 -9.73 20.36
N LEU A 47 -3.95 -8.80 21.04
CA LEU A 47 -3.94 -8.73 22.50
C LEU A 47 -4.74 -9.86 23.17
N LYS A 48 -5.73 -10.42 22.48
CA LYS A 48 -6.54 -11.54 23.00
C LYS A 48 -5.95 -12.91 22.67
N LEU A 49 -5.21 -12.99 21.55
CA LEU A 49 -4.66 -14.23 21.03
C LEU A 49 -3.64 -14.80 22.02
N LYS A 50 -3.76 -16.09 22.32
CA LYS A 50 -2.88 -16.82 23.25
C LYS A 50 -2.25 -18.02 22.54
N GLY A 51 -1.23 -18.59 23.17
CA GLY A 51 -0.64 -19.82 22.68
C GLY A 51 -1.69 -20.95 22.59
N LYS A 52 -1.64 -21.71 21.50
CA LYS A 52 -2.60 -22.75 21.10
C LYS A 52 -3.95 -22.26 20.56
N ASP A 53 -4.21 -20.93 20.51
CA ASP A 53 -5.36 -20.43 19.77
C ASP A 53 -5.14 -20.60 18.27
N LEU A 54 -6.22 -20.69 17.50
CA LEU A 54 -6.17 -20.79 16.04
C LEU A 54 -6.66 -19.48 15.42
N LEU A 55 -5.76 -18.79 14.71
CA LEU A 55 -6.11 -17.68 13.87
C LEU A 55 -6.51 -18.16 12.47
N VAL A 56 -7.78 -18.00 12.10
CA VAL A 56 -8.27 -18.32 10.76
C VAL A 56 -8.33 -17.07 9.91
N ILE A 57 -7.67 -17.08 8.75
CA ILE A 57 -7.71 -16.01 7.77
C ILE A 57 -8.11 -16.58 6.40
N LYS A 58 -8.82 -15.77 5.59
CA LYS A 58 -9.22 -16.23 4.27
C LYS A 58 -8.02 -16.37 3.35
N SER A 59 -7.16 -15.35 3.31
CA SER A 59 -5.99 -15.28 2.44
C SER A 59 -4.83 -14.59 3.15
N ILE A 60 -3.60 -14.90 2.76
CA ILE A 60 -2.37 -14.43 3.42
C ILE A 60 -2.22 -12.90 3.41
N ASP A 61 -2.75 -12.22 2.39
CA ASP A 61 -2.74 -10.77 2.28
C ASP A 61 -3.57 -10.06 3.36
N ARG A 62 -4.33 -10.80 4.19
CA ARG A 62 -5.01 -10.26 5.36
C ARG A 62 -4.05 -9.92 6.49
N LEU A 63 -2.88 -10.55 6.56
CA LEU A 63 -1.86 -10.27 7.56
C LEU A 63 -1.11 -8.97 7.31
N GLY A 64 -0.77 -8.67 6.05
CA GLY A 64 0.00 -7.48 5.69
C GLY A 64 -0.30 -6.96 4.29
N ARG A 65 0.27 -5.81 3.94
CA ARG A 65 0.15 -5.17 2.60
C ARG A 65 1.33 -5.52 1.70
N ASN A 66 2.42 -5.82 2.29
CA ASN A 66 3.65 -6.21 1.63
C ASN A 66 4.21 -7.43 2.33
N TYR A 67 5.18 -8.02 1.69
CA TYR A 67 5.78 -9.25 2.17
C TYR A 67 6.44 -9.10 3.55
N GLY A 68 7.19 -8.03 3.77
CA GLY A 68 7.86 -7.79 5.05
C GLY A 68 6.86 -7.78 6.22
N GLU A 69 5.74 -7.06 6.06
CA GLU A 69 4.66 -7.04 7.06
C GLU A 69 4.06 -8.44 7.27
N ILE A 70 3.82 -9.20 6.19
CA ILE A 70 3.25 -10.55 6.29
C ILE A 70 4.18 -11.45 7.09
N LEU A 71 5.48 -11.45 6.82
CA LEU A 71 6.47 -12.23 7.55
C LEU A 71 6.56 -11.84 9.02
N GLU A 72 6.57 -10.54 9.29
CA GLU A 72 6.62 -10.01 10.67
C GLU A 72 5.41 -10.48 11.47
N GLN A 73 4.21 -10.31 10.91
CA GLN A 73 2.97 -10.74 11.57
C GLN A 73 2.90 -12.26 11.72
N TRP A 74 3.32 -13.01 10.71
CA TRP A 74 3.40 -14.46 10.77
C TRP A 74 4.30 -14.92 11.93
N ARG A 75 5.52 -14.36 11.99
CA ARG A 75 6.49 -14.66 13.04
C ARG A 75 5.95 -14.31 14.42
N LYS A 76 5.34 -13.12 14.55
CA LYS A 76 4.73 -12.66 15.80
C LYS A 76 3.67 -13.64 16.30
N ILE A 77 2.77 -14.09 15.42
CA ILE A 77 1.69 -15.00 15.81
C ILE A 77 2.24 -16.39 16.12
N THR A 78 3.07 -16.95 15.24
CA THR A 78 3.49 -18.36 15.38
C THR A 78 4.63 -18.58 16.38
N LYS A 79 5.56 -17.62 16.48
CA LYS A 79 6.77 -17.79 17.34
C LYS A 79 6.69 -17.03 18.65
N GLU A 80 6.16 -15.81 18.67
CA GLU A 80 6.12 -14.99 19.87
C GLU A 80 4.87 -15.30 20.72
N ILE A 81 3.69 -15.35 20.08
CA ILE A 81 2.42 -15.67 20.77
C ILE A 81 2.27 -17.19 20.94
N GLY A 82 2.77 -17.98 19.97
CA GLY A 82 2.63 -19.43 19.95
C GLY A 82 1.24 -19.88 19.51
N ALA A 83 0.53 -19.07 18.75
CA ALA A 83 -0.77 -19.38 18.18
C ALA A 83 -0.61 -19.99 16.77
N ASP A 84 -1.60 -20.80 16.37
CA ASP A 84 -1.63 -21.38 15.05
C ASP A 84 -2.28 -20.45 14.02
N ILE A 85 -1.93 -20.67 12.75
CA ILE A 85 -2.55 -19.95 11.63
C ILE A 85 -3.14 -20.97 10.65
N GLN A 86 -4.37 -20.72 10.24
CA GLN A 86 -5.03 -21.42 9.13
C GLN A 86 -5.36 -20.42 8.03
N VAL A 87 -4.85 -20.68 6.83
CA VAL A 87 -5.12 -19.88 5.62
C VAL A 87 -6.06 -20.68 4.72
N ILE A 88 -7.32 -20.20 4.56
CA ILE A 88 -8.38 -20.95 3.88
C ILE A 88 -8.00 -21.20 2.40
N ASP A 89 -7.56 -20.13 1.71
CA ASP A 89 -7.25 -20.19 0.28
C ASP A 89 -5.90 -20.90 -0.01
N MET A 90 -5.10 -21.20 1.03
CA MET A 90 -3.77 -21.82 0.89
C MET A 90 -3.47 -22.80 2.04
N PRO A 91 -4.02 -24.01 1.99
CA PRO A 91 -3.85 -25.00 3.08
C PRO A 91 -2.39 -25.38 3.40
N LEU A 92 -1.47 -25.23 2.45
CA LEU A 92 -0.03 -25.48 2.67
C LEU A 92 0.59 -24.53 3.73
N LEU A 93 -0.06 -23.41 4.01
CA LEU A 93 0.35 -22.46 5.06
C LEU A 93 -0.33 -22.74 6.41
N ASN A 94 -1.05 -23.84 6.57
CA ASN A 94 -1.68 -24.16 7.84
C ASN A 94 -0.64 -24.72 8.83
N THR A 95 -0.61 -24.15 10.03
CA THR A 95 0.31 -24.60 11.09
C THR A 95 -0.30 -25.64 12.03
N VAL A 96 -1.64 -25.78 12.03
CA VAL A 96 -2.41 -26.68 12.93
C VAL A 96 -2.00 -28.15 12.82
N SER A 97 -1.66 -28.61 11.63
CA SER A 97 -1.25 -30.00 11.38
C SER A 97 0.15 -30.32 11.92
N SER A 98 0.85 -29.33 12.43
CA SER A 98 2.27 -29.35 12.75
C SER A 98 2.55 -29.44 14.27
N HIS A 99 1.52 -29.59 15.10
CA HIS A 99 1.72 -29.78 16.53
C HIS A 99 2.41 -31.15 16.80
N GLY A 100 3.74 -31.07 16.86
CA GLY A 100 4.63 -32.23 17.05
C GLY A 100 5.46 -32.60 15.82
N ASP A 101 5.18 -32.06 14.64
CA ASP A 101 6.00 -32.25 13.44
C ASP A 101 6.69 -30.93 13.01
N LEU A 102 7.98 -30.82 13.30
CA LEU A 102 8.83 -29.70 12.90
C LEU A 102 8.85 -29.51 11.37
N THR A 103 8.56 -30.56 10.61
CA THR A 103 8.56 -30.58 9.15
C THR A 103 7.45 -29.68 8.58
N GLY A 104 6.24 -29.71 9.16
CA GLY A 104 5.13 -28.90 8.67
C GLY A 104 5.34 -27.40 8.90
N VAL A 105 5.87 -27.01 10.07
CA VAL A 105 6.23 -25.60 10.33
C VAL A 105 7.34 -25.14 9.38
N PHE A 106 8.34 -25.98 9.13
CA PHE A 106 9.42 -25.69 8.21
C PHE A 106 8.92 -25.51 6.77
N ILE A 107 8.01 -26.39 6.32
CA ILE A 107 7.41 -26.29 4.98
C ILE A 107 6.60 -25.00 4.85
N ALA A 108 5.78 -24.65 5.84
CA ALA A 108 5.01 -23.39 5.84
C ALA A 108 5.92 -22.16 5.78
N ASP A 109 6.99 -22.14 6.58
CA ASP A 109 7.96 -21.05 6.58
C ASP A 109 8.70 -20.95 5.22
N LEU A 110 9.05 -22.10 4.61
CA LEU A 110 9.70 -22.16 3.28
C LEU A 110 8.78 -21.68 2.16
N VAL A 111 7.54 -22.16 2.13
CA VAL A 111 6.53 -21.72 1.14
C VAL A 111 6.29 -20.21 1.26
N LEU A 112 6.21 -19.69 2.47
CA LEU A 112 6.05 -18.27 2.71
C LEU A 112 7.23 -17.48 2.14
N GLN A 113 8.47 -17.92 2.33
CA GLN A 113 9.67 -17.30 1.76
C GLN A 113 9.68 -17.32 0.23
N ILE A 114 9.27 -18.44 -0.38
CA ILE A 114 9.20 -18.57 -1.84
C ILE A 114 8.16 -17.61 -2.42
N LEU A 115 6.95 -17.55 -1.84
CA LEU A 115 5.90 -16.63 -2.28
C LEU A 115 6.34 -15.19 -2.22
N ALA A 116 7.13 -14.88 -1.24
CA ALA A 116 7.76 -13.60 -1.08
C ALA A 116 8.71 -13.20 -2.17
N TYR A 117 9.64 -14.08 -2.41
CA TYR A 117 10.62 -13.89 -3.47
C TYR A 117 9.92 -13.67 -4.82
N VAL A 118 8.89 -14.49 -5.12
CA VAL A 118 8.10 -14.35 -6.35
C VAL A 118 7.41 -12.98 -6.42
N ALA A 119 6.73 -12.57 -5.34
CA ALA A 119 6.03 -11.29 -5.31
C ALA A 119 6.97 -10.08 -5.49
N GLU A 120 8.15 -10.10 -4.87
CA GLU A 120 9.14 -9.02 -5.02
C GLU A 120 9.76 -9.02 -6.42
N THR A 121 9.99 -10.21 -6.98
CA THR A 121 10.50 -10.35 -8.35
C THR A 121 9.49 -9.82 -9.37
N GLU A 122 8.21 -10.16 -9.24
CA GLU A 122 7.15 -9.63 -10.10
C GLU A 122 7.05 -8.09 -10.01
N ARG A 123 7.14 -7.54 -8.79
CA ARG A 123 7.12 -6.09 -8.58
C ARG A 123 8.30 -5.40 -9.26
N THR A 124 9.47 -5.99 -9.21
CA THR A 124 10.68 -5.48 -9.87
C THR A 124 10.52 -5.50 -11.39
N PHE A 125 10.08 -6.61 -11.96
CA PHE A 125 9.83 -6.72 -13.40
C PHE A 125 8.74 -5.76 -13.90
N LEU A 126 7.69 -5.52 -13.11
CA LEU A 126 6.67 -4.53 -13.47
C LEU A 126 7.23 -3.11 -13.52
N LYS A 127 8.08 -2.73 -12.55
CA LYS A 127 8.75 -1.42 -12.54
C LYS A 127 9.71 -1.25 -13.72
N GLU A 128 10.49 -2.28 -14.04
CA GLU A 128 11.41 -2.29 -15.17
C GLU A 128 10.66 -2.11 -16.49
N ARG A 129 9.63 -2.93 -16.74
CA ARG A 129 8.77 -2.80 -17.94
C ARG A 129 8.10 -1.43 -18.04
N GLN A 130 7.65 -0.87 -16.90
CA GLN A 130 7.08 0.47 -16.88
C GLN A 130 8.13 1.53 -17.24
N ALA A 131 9.33 1.43 -16.68
CA ALA A 131 10.43 2.36 -16.98
C ALA A 131 10.83 2.30 -18.47
N GLU A 132 10.97 1.08 -19.03
CA GLU A 132 11.23 0.85 -20.45
C GLU A 132 10.12 1.43 -21.32
N GLY A 133 8.85 1.17 -20.98
CA GLY A 133 7.70 1.72 -21.68
C GLY A 133 7.65 3.24 -21.68
N ILE A 134 7.97 3.88 -20.55
CA ILE A 134 8.07 5.34 -20.42
C ILE A 134 9.23 5.87 -21.26
N ALA A 135 10.39 5.21 -21.24
CA ALA A 135 11.55 5.61 -22.04
C ALA A 135 11.26 5.54 -23.54
N ALA A 136 10.65 4.43 -24.00
CA ALA A 136 10.25 4.26 -25.39
C ALA A 136 9.18 5.29 -25.83
N ALA A 137 8.23 5.62 -24.96
CA ALA A 137 7.21 6.64 -25.26
C ALA A 137 7.81 8.05 -25.33
N LYS A 138 8.73 8.39 -24.42
CA LYS A 138 9.49 9.66 -24.45
C LYS A 138 10.32 9.79 -25.74
N ALA A 139 10.97 8.71 -26.18
CA ALA A 139 11.72 8.69 -27.45
C ALA A 139 10.83 8.95 -28.67
N ARG A 140 9.53 8.62 -28.61
CA ARG A 140 8.53 8.92 -29.63
C ARG A 140 7.89 10.31 -29.47
N GLY A 141 8.37 11.14 -28.54
CA GLY A 141 7.85 12.49 -28.31
C GLY A 141 6.60 12.56 -27.41
N VAL A 142 6.20 11.46 -26.77
CA VAL A 142 5.06 11.48 -25.84
C VAL A 142 5.46 12.23 -24.57
N HIS A 143 4.71 13.27 -24.25
CA HIS A 143 4.91 14.04 -23.03
C HIS A 143 4.15 13.39 -21.87
N PHE A 144 4.85 13.13 -20.74
CA PHE A 144 4.25 12.64 -19.51
C PHE A 144 4.11 13.77 -18.49
N GLY A 145 2.97 13.82 -17.82
CA GLY A 145 2.64 14.85 -16.85
C GLY A 145 1.57 15.82 -17.33
N CYS A 146 1.27 16.81 -16.51
CA CYS A 146 0.34 17.87 -16.92
C CYS A 146 0.98 18.76 -18.00
N GLU A 147 0.20 19.14 -19.00
CA GLU A 147 0.62 20.17 -19.95
C GLU A 147 1.01 21.45 -19.21
N ARG A 148 2.08 22.06 -19.68
CA ARG A 148 2.46 23.38 -19.14
C ARG A 148 1.35 24.36 -19.48
N LEU A 149 0.81 24.99 -18.47
CA LEU A 149 -0.10 26.12 -18.67
C LEU A 149 0.60 27.16 -19.57
N LYS A 150 -0.10 27.66 -20.55
CA LYS A 150 0.41 28.75 -21.41
C LYS A 150 0.81 29.93 -20.54
N GLU A 151 1.80 30.69 -20.96
CA GLU A 151 2.15 31.92 -20.26
C GLU A 151 0.97 32.89 -20.37
N PRO A 152 0.55 33.50 -19.25
CA PRO A 152 -0.51 34.49 -19.28
C PRO A 152 -0.02 35.73 -20.04
N GLU A 153 -0.95 36.38 -20.71
CA GLU A 153 -0.67 37.65 -21.39
C GLU A 153 -0.09 38.67 -20.40
N GLY A 154 0.98 39.34 -20.81
CA GLY A 154 1.64 40.33 -19.97
C GLY A 154 2.64 39.76 -18.95
N PHE A 155 2.94 38.46 -18.97
CA PHE A 155 3.92 37.85 -18.04
C PHE A 155 5.25 38.60 -18.04
N GLU A 156 5.77 38.97 -19.21
CA GLU A 156 7.05 39.63 -19.40
C GLU A 156 7.12 41.00 -18.68
N ILE A 157 6.03 41.76 -18.72
CA ILE A 157 5.91 43.07 -18.05
C ILE A 157 6.08 42.91 -16.53
N TYR A 158 5.39 41.95 -15.94
CA TYR A 158 5.43 41.71 -14.49
C TYR A 158 6.73 41.03 -14.07
N TYR A 159 7.35 40.22 -14.94
CA TYR A 159 8.67 39.66 -14.74
C TYR A 159 9.73 40.77 -14.66
N GLU A 160 9.74 41.74 -15.60
CA GLU A 160 10.68 42.86 -15.58
C GLU A 160 10.46 43.78 -14.38
N SER A 161 9.22 44.11 -14.03
CA SER A 161 8.92 44.90 -12.82
C SER A 161 9.37 44.22 -11.54
N TRP A 162 9.22 42.90 -11.44
CA TRP A 162 9.77 42.14 -10.34
C TRP A 162 11.29 42.17 -10.31
N LYS A 163 11.92 41.96 -11.45
CA LYS A 163 13.38 41.95 -11.59
C LYS A 163 14.01 43.30 -11.22
N LYS A 164 13.33 44.40 -11.52
CA LYS A 164 13.73 45.75 -11.12
C LYS A 164 13.42 46.08 -9.65
N GLY A 165 12.73 45.20 -8.92
CA GLY A 165 12.36 45.42 -7.52
C GLY A 165 11.13 46.31 -7.32
N GLU A 166 10.42 46.68 -8.40
CA GLU A 166 9.25 47.55 -8.37
C GLU A 166 8.01 46.83 -7.87
N MET A 167 7.99 45.51 -7.93
CA MET A 167 6.84 44.68 -7.56
C MET A 167 7.26 43.41 -6.82
N SER A 168 6.45 43.00 -5.83
CA SER A 168 6.69 41.70 -5.16
C SER A 168 6.19 40.53 -5.98
N ILE A 169 6.81 39.35 -5.81
CA ILE A 169 6.39 38.08 -6.45
C ILE A 169 4.89 37.80 -6.22
N ARG A 170 4.40 38.02 -4.99
CA ARG A 170 3.00 37.77 -4.63
C ARG A 170 2.06 38.67 -5.42
N LYS A 171 2.38 39.95 -5.55
CA LYS A 171 1.55 40.93 -6.25
C LYS A 171 1.55 40.64 -7.77
N ALA A 172 2.70 40.31 -8.35
CA ALA A 172 2.80 39.92 -9.76
C ALA A 172 1.98 38.64 -10.05
N ALA A 173 2.09 37.65 -9.18
CA ALA A 173 1.34 36.40 -9.31
C ALA A 173 -0.19 36.59 -9.18
N GLU A 174 -0.63 37.47 -8.27
CA GLU A 174 -2.04 37.82 -8.08
C GLU A 174 -2.64 38.45 -9.34
N VAL A 175 -1.96 39.44 -9.93
CA VAL A 175 -2.42 40.11 -11.16
C VAL A 175 -2.52 39.10 -12.31
N LEU A 176 -1.56 38.20 -12.44
CA LEU A 176 -1.53 37.17 -13.46
C LEU A 176 -2.44 35.97 -13.16
N LYS A 177 -3.21 36.01 -12.07
CA LYS A 177 -4.12 34.93 -11.60
C LYS A 177 -3.43 33.56 -11.52
N MET A 178 -2.18 33.54 -11.05
CA MET A 178 -1.41 32.31 -10.85
C MET A 178 -0.87 32.19 -9.44
N SER A 179 -0.40 30.98 -9.06
CA SER A 179 0.26 30.82 -7.75
C SER A 179 1.64 31.50 -7.76
N HIS A 180 2.05 32.06 -6.62
CA HIS A 180 3.37 32.69 -6.47
C HIS A 180 4.52 31.71 -6.74
N THR A 181 4.33 30.42 -6.43
CA THR A 181 5.30 29.36 -6.73
C THR A 181 5.44 29.12 -8.22
N THR A 182 4.33 29.16 -8.96
CA THR A 182 4.33 29.03 -10.43
C THR A 182 5.00 30.23 -11.09
N PHE A 183 4.70 31.45 -10.63
CA PHE A 183 5.35 32.65 -11.12
C PHE A 183 6.87 32.62 -10.91
N TYR A 184 7.30 32.31 -9.66
CA TYR A 184 8.73 32.24 -9.33
C TYR A 184 9.48 31.17 -10.15
N ARG A 185 8.88 29.99 -10.34
CA ARG A 185 9.47 28.93 -11.16
C ARG A 185 9.67 29.40 -12.61
N ARG A 186 8.70 30.07 -13.20
CA ARG A 186 8.80 30.61 -14.57
C ARG A 186 9.85 31.70 -14.67
N CYS A 187 9.93 32.59 -13.66
CA CYS A 187 10.97 33.58 -13.61
C CYS A 187 12.38 32.95 -13.63
N ARG A 188 12.56 31.82 -12.93
CA ARG A 188 13.83 31.09 -12.94
C ARG A 188 14.14 30.39 -14.26
N GLU A 189 13.12 30.01 -15.01
CA GLU A 189 13.29 29.40 -16.34
C GLU A 189 13.68 30.45 -17.42
N ASN A 190 13.36 31.74 -17.17
CA ASN A 190 13.68 32.89 -18.04
C ASN A 190 14.93 33.67 -17.58
N MET A 191 15.63 33.23 -16.55
CA MET A 191 16.94 33.72 -16.13
C MET A 191 18.08 32.99 -16.85
#